data_f5cd499df697399289193a88e4dda30b
#
_entry.id   f5cd499df697399289193a88e4dda30b
#
_cell.length_a   1.000
_cell.length_b   1.000
_cell.length_c   1.000
_cell.angle_alpha   90.00
_cell.angle_beta   90.00
_cell.angle_gamma   90.00
#
_symmetry.space_group_name_H-M   'P 1'
#
loop_
_entity.id
_entity.type
_entity.pdbx_description
1 polymer ?
#
loop_
_entity_poly.entity_id
_entity_poly.type
_entity_poly.pdbx_seq_one_letter_code
_entity_poly.pdbx_strand_id
1 'polypeptide(L)'
;MLSTIPIRYVEPVYRPPSEAESLILPITDGCSWNHCTFCEMYTAPQKRFRARDADEVLESIRRTGESVGGEVRRVFLADGDALVLPTRRLLEVLNAIRVHLPAVRRVSTYCLPRNLRRKSVDELRELAAAGLSIAYVGAESGDDEVLERVNKGETFESTRAALDKLGAAGIARSVMILNGLAGPELSWRHAENSARLLNATQPEYLATLVVSFPLGEERFRGGFPGWRPLSLRELFLEMERLLEHLELRRTVFRSDHASNWLVLKGTLGADKQRLLGQVRQTLADPANAPLRPSWARGL
;
A
#
# COMPACT_ATOMS: atom_id res chain seq x y z
N MET A 1 -31.70 -3.36 15.50
CA MET A 1 -30.61 -4.27 15.88
C MET A 1 -29.47 -4.04 14.89
N LEU A 2 -28.28 -3.64 15.36
CA LEU A 2 -27.10 -3.62 14.52
C LEU A 2 -26.80 -5.08 14.16
N SER A 3 -27.00 -5.47 12.90
CA SER A 3 -26.68 -6.82 12.44
C SER A 3 -25.16 -6.98 12.56
N THR A 4 -24.73 -7.91 13.41
CA THR A 4 -23.32 -8.24 13.57
C THR A 4 -22.85 -8.87 12.26
N ILE A 5 -21.90 -8.26 11.58
CA ILE A 5 -21.28 -8.83 10.38
C ILE A 5 -20.59 -10.13 10.80
N PRO A 6 -20.94 -11.29 10.20
CA PRO A 6 -20.47 -12.60 10.65
C PRO A 6 -19.06 -12.93 10.12
N ILE A 7 -18.13 -12.00 10.29
CA ILE A 7 -16.72 -12.14 9.87
C ILE A 7 -15.86 -12.20 11.13
N ARG A 8 -15.04 -13.23 11.23
CA ARG A 8 -14.07 -13.37 12.31
C ARG A 8 -12.78 -12.61 11.94
N TYR A 9 -12.37 -11.66 12.77
CA TYR A 9 -11.11 -10.96 12.65
C TYR A 9 -10.05 -11.51 13.62
N VAL A 10 -8.82 -11.55 13.17
CA VAL A 10 -7.63 -11.75 14.00
C VAL A 10 -6.95 -10.38 14.12
N GLU A 11 -7.09 -9.75 15.28
CA GLU A 11 -6.57 -8.40 15.50
C GLU A 11 -5.03 -8.38 15.67
N PRO A 12 -4.38 -7.28 15.29
CA PRO A 12 -4.90 -6.08 14.63
C PRO A 12 -5.16 -6.31 13.12
N VAL A 13 -6.13 -5.59 12.54
CA VAL A 13 -6.44 -5.64 11.11
C VAL A 13 -6.10 -4.31 10.45
N TYR A 14 -5.36 -4.34 9.39
CA TYR A 14 -4.88 -3.15 8.68
C TYR A 14 -5.51 -3.01 7.30
N ARG A 15 -5.77 -1.77 6.92
CA ARG A 15 -6.26 -1.41 5.59
C ARG A 15 -5.72 -0.04 5.20
N PRO A 16 -5.62 0.27 3.89
CA PRO A 16 -5.33 1.65 3.46
C PRO A 16 -6.44 2.62 3.90
N PRO A 17 -6.12 3.89 4.24
CA PRO A 17 -7.15 4.89 4.58
C PRO A 17 -8.24 5.05 3.52
N SER A 18 -7.91 4.86 2.23
CA SER A 18 -8.87 4.89 1.12
C SER A 18 -9.89 3.75 1.14
N GLU A 19 -9.67 2.73 1.95
CA GLU A 19 -10.57 1.58 2.18
C GLU A 19 -11.33 1.68 3.51
N ALA A 20 -11.37 2.86 4.15
CA ALA A 20 -12.04 3.07 5.45
C ALA A 20 -13.51 2.61 5.44
N GLU A 21 -14.21 2.76 4.32
CA GLU A 21 -15.62 2.37 4.14
C GLU A 21 -15.81 0.98 3.48
N SER A 22 -14.73 0.24 3.26
CA SER A 22 -14.81 -1.07 2.65
C SER A 22 -15.10 -2.15 3.70
N LEU A 23 -15.92 -3.12 3.33
CA LEU A 23 -16.03 -4.35 4.09
C LEU A 23 -14.65 -5.04 4.07
N ILE A 24 -14.07 -5.27 5.24
CA ILE A 24 -12.83 -6.03 5.33
C ILE A 24 -13.19 -7.52 5.33
N LEU A 25 -12.68 -8.24 4.33
CA LEU A 25 -12.86 -9.68 4.20
C LEU A 25 -11.50 -10.37 4.31
N PRO A 26 -11.13 -10.88 5.49
CA PRO A 26 -9.88 -11.61 5.64
C PRO A 26 -9.94 -12.97 4.93
N ILE A 27 -9.09 -13.19 3.95
CA ILE A 27 -8.91 -14.49 3.26
C ILE A 27 -7.54 -15.11 3.54
N THR A 28 -6.66 -14.31 4.16
CA THR A 28 -5.40 -14.72 4.78
C THR A 28 -5.29 -14.10 6.16
N ASP A 29 -4.40 -14.59 7.00
CA ASP A 29 -3.90 -13.89 8.19
C ASP A 29 -2.43 -13.57 7.99
N GLY A 30 -1.98 -12.40 8.41
CA GLY A 30 -0.58 -11.96 8.34
C GLY A 30 -0.06 -11.70 6.93
N CYS A 31 1.26 -11.52 6.83
CA CYS A 31 1.99 -11.26 5.59
C CYS A 31 2.86 -12.45 5.22
N SER A 32 2.85 -12.88 3.94
CA SER A 32 3.61 -14.06 3.48
C SER A 32 5.14 -13.85 3.50
N TRP A 33 5.60 -12.61 3.50
CA TRP A 33 7.02 -12.28 3.64
C TRP A 33 7.40 -11.98 5.09
N ASN A 34 6.78 -11.00 5.70
CA ASN A 34 6.92 -10.56 7.10
C ASN A 34 8.37 -10.43 7.64
N HIS A 35 9.34 -10.14 6.77
CA HIS A 35 10.75 -9.96 7.12
C HIS A 35 11.23 -8.49 7.01
N CYS A 36 10.39 -7.60 6.47
CA CYS A 36 10.73 -6.18 6.36
C CYS A 36 11.01 -5.59 7.74
N THR A 37 12.21 -5.00 7.93
CA THR A 37 12.64 -4.51 9.24
C THR A 37 11.87 -3.27 9.70
N PHE A 38 11.28 -2.51 8.77
CA PHE A 38 10.48 -1.33 9.05
C PHE A 38 9.00 -1.64 9.36
N CYS A 39 8.51 -2.84 9.02
CA CYS A 39 7.09 -3.17 9.12
C CYS A 39 6.80 -3.94 10.41
N GLU A 40 5.90 -3.39 11.23
CA GLU A 40 5.48 -3.98 12.51
C GLU A 40 4.05 -4.52 12.48
N MET A 41 3.34 -4.37 11.34
CA MET A 41 1.92 -4.71 11.22
C MET A 41 1.60 -6.18 11.53
N TYR A 42 2.52 -7.10 11.22
CA TYR A 42 2.27 -8.54 11.31
C TYR A 42 3.27 -9.27 12.22
N THR A 43 3.89 -8.55 13.16
CA THR A 43 4.89 -9.14 14.09
C THR A 43 4.26 -9.87 15.26
N ALA A 44 2.99 -9.62 15.58
CA ALA A 44 2.29 -10.30 16.66
C ALA A 44 2.14 -11.81 16.38
N PRO A 45 2.28 -12.70 17.38
CA PRO A 45 2.26 -14.15 17.18
C PRO A 45 1.02 -14.68 16.47
N GLN A 46 -0.15 -14.08 16.73
CA GLN A 46 -1.41 -14.45 16.08
C GLN A 46 -1.47 -14.04 14.61
N LYS A 47 -0.54 -13.19 14.15
CA LYS A 47 -0.40 -12.70 12.76
C LYS A 47 0.56 -13.52 11.92
N ARG A 48 0.92 -14.73 12.36
CA ARG A 48 1.68 -15.64 11.51
C ARG A 48 0.89 -15.94 10.23
N PHE A 49 1.58 -15.81 9.10
CA PHE A 49 0.94 -16.02 7.78
C PHE A 49 0.28 -17.40 7.67
N ARG A 50 -0.97 -17.38 7.21
CA ARG A 50 -1.71 -18.58 6.78
C ARG A 50 -2.85 -18.19 5.82
N ALA A 51 -3.15 -19.05 4.87
CA ALA A 51 -4.41 -18.98 4.15
C ALA A 51 -5.56 -19.39 5.09
N ARG A 52 -6.67 -18.68 5.07
CA ARG A 52 -7.86 -19.09 5.81
C ARG A 52 -8.54 -20.28 5.14
N ASP A 53 -9.31 -21.02 5.89
CA ASP A 53 -10.08 -22.12 5.34
C ASP A 53 -11.04 -21.64 4.23
N ALA A 54 -11.23 -22.47 3.19
CA ALA A 54 -12.04 -22.11 2.04
C ALA A 54 -13.51 -21.96 2.39
N ASP A 55 -14.02 -22.95 3.07
CA ASP A 55 -15.43 -23.04 3.35
C ASP A 55 -15.83 -21.98 4.39
N GLU A 56 -14.96 -21.70 5.39
CA GLU A 56 -15.16 -20.60 6.33
C GLU A 56 -15.25 -19.24 5.63
N VAL A 57 -14.38 -18.98 4.65
CA VAL A 57 -14.39 -17.71 3.89
C VAL A 57 -15.67 -17.59 3.07
N LEU A 58 -16.03 -18.63 2.32
CA LEU A 58 -17.23 -18.63 1.47
C LEU A 58 -18.51 -18.51 2.30
N GLU A 59 -18.58 -19.22 3.42
CA GLU A 59 -19.70 -19.12 4.35
C GLU A 59 -19.80 -17.72 4.98
N SER A 60 -18.67 -17.09 5.33
CA SER A 60 -18.67 -15.72 5.84
C SER A 60 -19.22 -14.73 4.80
N ILE A 61 -18.87 -14.90 3.52
CA ILE A 61 -19.40 -14.08 2.42
C ILE A 61 -20.90 -14.28 2.28
N ARG A 62 -21.38 -15.53 2.25
CA ARG A 62 -22.79 -15.86 2.14
C ARG A 62 -23.61 -15.22 3.26
N ARG A 63 -23.22 -15.44 4.53
CA ARG A 63 -23.89 -14.88 5.69
C ARG A 63 -23.86 -13.35 5.74
N THR A 64 -22.75 -12.74 5.29
CA THR A 64 -22.67 -11.29 5.16
C THR A 64 -23.67 -10.79 4.11
N GLY A 65 -23.81 -11.52 3.00
CA GLY A 65 -24.80 -11.23 1.97
C GLY A 65 -26.23 -11.23 2.51
N GLU A 66 -26.56 -12.20 3.36
CA GLU A 66 -27.89 -12.29 4.00
C GLU A 66 -28.16 -11.14 4.99
N SER A 67 -27.10 -10.67 5.66
CA SER A 67 -27.22 -9.59 6.67
C SER A 67 -27.25 -8.19 6.06
N VAL A 68 -26.27 -7.87 5.18
CA VAL A 68 -26.00 -6.51 4.71
C VAL A 68 -25.62 -6.42 3.24
N GLY A 69 -25.86 -7.47 2.45
CA GLY A 69 -25.35 -7.60 1.08
C GLY A 69 -25.79 -6.47 0.14
N GLY A 70 -26.96 -5.89 0.35
CA GLY A 70 -27.46 -4.75 -0.44
C GLY A 70 -26.76 -3.42 -0.13
N GLU A 71 -26.03 -3.30 0.97
CA GLU A 71 -25.39 -2.07 1.42
C GLU A 71 -23.91 -2.01 1.08
N VAL A 72 -23.24 -3.16 0.96
CA VAL A 72 -21.80 -3.26 0.72
C VAL A 72 -21.47 -2.83 -0.70
N ARG A 73 -20.70 -1.75 -0.84
CA ARG A 73 -20.25 -1.19 -2.14
C ARG A 73 -18.80 -1.52 -2.46
N ARG A 74 -17.99 -1.82 -1.46
CA ARG A 74 -16.55 -2.06 -1.57
C ARG A 74 -16.14 -3.19 -0.66
N VAL A 75 -15.23 -4.04 -1.13
CA VAL A 75 -14.62 -5.11 -0.34
C VAL A 75 -13.12 -4.98 -0.41
N PHE A 76 -12.46 -5.05 0.75
CA PHE A 76 -11.02 -5.14 0.85
C PHE A 76 -10.64 -6.55 1.29
N LEU A 77 -9.99 -7.31 0.40
CA LEU A 77 -9.47 -8.64 0.71
C LEU A 77 -8.22 -8.50 1.58
N ALA A 78 -8.34 -8.88 2.83
CA ALA A 78 -7.26 -8.84 3.82
C ALA A 78 -6.72 -10.28 4.03
N ASP A 79 -5.57 -10.46 4.65
CA ASP A 79 -4.79 -9.53 5.45
C ASP A 79 -3.60 -8.97 4.62
N GLY A 80 -2.36 -9.33 4.95
CA GLY A 80 -1.16 -8.68 4.46
C GLY A 80 -0.89 -8.72 2.95
N ASP A 81 -1.24 -9.82 2.27
CA ASP A 81 -0.99 -9.98 0.83
C ASP A 81 -1.81 -11.11 0.20
N ALA A 82 -3.12 -10.94 0.17
CA ALA A 82 -4.06 -11.98 -0.30
C ALA A 82 -3.77 -12.49 -1.73
N LEU A 83 -3.12 -11.71 -2.60
CA LEU A 83 -2.71 -12.14 -3.94
C LEU A 83 -1.65 -13.26 -3.97
N VAL A 84 -1.10 -13.65 -2.82
CA VAL A 84 -0.25 -14.85 -2.73
C VAL A 84 -1.03 -16.13 -3.00
N LEU A 85 -2.34 -16.14 -2.74
CA LEU A 85 -3.20 -17.31 -2.93
C LEU A 85 -3.26 -17.72 -4.41
N PRO A 86 -3.48 -19.02 -4.71
CA PRO A 86 -3.67 -19.50 -6.08
C PRO A 86 -4.82 -18.79 -6.78
N THR A 87 -4.69 -18.54 -8.09
CA THR A 87 -5.68 -17.85 -8.92
C THR A 87 -7.08 -18.46 -8.80
N ARG A 88 -7.17 -19.81 -8.84
CA ARG A 88 -8.46 -20.51 -8.64
C ARG A 88 -9.14 -20.10 -7.33
N ARG A 89 -8.39 -20.04 -6.23
CA ARG A 89 -8.93 -19.69 -4.92
C ARG A 89 -9.45 -18.24 -4.87
N LEU A 90 -8.72 -17.33 -5.49
CA LEU A 90 -9.14 -15.93 -5.61
C LEU A 90 -10.42 -15.79 -6.45
N LEU A 91 -10.54 -16.56 -7.54
CA LEU A 91 -11.73 -16.59 -8.37
C LEU A 91 -12.95 -17.12 -7.62
N GLU A 92 -12.79 -18.18 -6.79
CA GLU A 92 -13.86 -18.70 -5.93
C GLU A 92 -14.39 -17.60 -5.00
N VAL A 93 -13.49 -16.85 -4.33
CA VAL A 93 -13.85 -15.73 -3.45
C VAL A 93 -14.53 -14.60 -4.22
N LEU A 94 -13.97 -14.17 -5.35
CA LEU A 94 -14.54 -13.09 -6.17
C LEU A 94 -15.92 -13.45 -6.72
N ASN A 95 -16.12 -14.70 -7.15
CA ASN A 95 -17.42 -15.20 -7.58
C ASN A 95 -18.45 -15.22 -6.45
N ALA A 96 -18.05 -15.67 -5.25
CA ALA A 96 -18.92 -15.63 -4.07
C ALA A 96 -19.32 -14.18 -3.72
N ILE A 97 -18.38 -13.23 -3.77
CA ILE A 97 -18.68 -11.81 -3.57
C ILE A 97 -19.71 -11.33 -4.62
N ARG A 98 -19.52 -11.66 -5.89
CA ARG A 98 -20.44 -11.27 -6.95
C ARG A 98 -21.86 -11.81 -6.74
N VAL A 99 -21.99 -13.06 -6.26
CA VAL A 99 -23.26 -13.72 -6.03
C VAL A 99 -23.97 -13.18 -4.77
N HIS A 100 -23.25 -13.08 -3.66
CA HIS A 100 -23.86 -12.78 -2.36
C HIS A 100 -23.82 -11.30 -1.98
N LEU A 101 -22.95 -10.50 -2.61
CA LEU A 101 -22.80 -9.06 -2.39
C LEU A 101 -22.99 -8.29 -3.70
N PRO A 102 -24.15 -8.38 -4.36
CA PRO A 102 -24.35 -7.89 -5.74
C PRO A 102 -24.20 -6.37 -5.89
N ALA A 103 -24.23 -5.62 -4.80
CA ALA A 103 -24.03 -4.18 -4.80
C ALA A 103 -22.55 -3.76 -4.80
N VAL A 104 -21.61 -4.70 -4.65
CA VAL A 104 -20.16 -4.44 -4.67
C VAL A 104 -19.73 -3.99 -6.06
N ARG A 105 -19.02 -2.86 -6.11
CA ARG A 105 -18.49 -2.25 -7.33
C ARG A 105 -16.97 -2.23 -7.39
N ARG A 106 -16.30 -2.54 -6.27
CA ARG A 106 -14.84 -2.55 -6.16
C ARG A 106 -14.39 -3.60 -5.18
N VAL A 107 -13.48 -4.44 -5.63
CA VAL A 107 -12.70 -5.33 -4.75
C VAL A 107 -11.24 -4.92 -4.85
N SER A 108 -10.58 -4.79 -3.72
CA SER A 108 -9.18 -4.37 -3.60
C SER A 108 -8.42 -5.25 -2.62
N THR A 109 -7.09 -5.23 -2.68
CA THR A 109 -6.23 -6.05 -1.81
C THR A 109 -4.83 -5.49 -1.71
N TYR A 110 -4.09 -5.85 -0.66
CA TYR A 110 -2.64 -5.70 -0.66
C TYR A 110 -1.96 -6.74 -1.58
N CYS A 111 -0.83 -6.32 -2.15
CA CYS A 111 -0.04 -7.16 -3.04
C CYS A 111 1.46 -6.91 -2.80
N LEU A 112 2.21 -7.97 -2.58
CA LEU A 112 3.66 -7.94 -2.71
C LEU A 112 4.06 -8.25 -4.15
N PRO A 113 5.12 -7.63 -4.72
CA PRO A 113 5.58 -7.95 -6.09
C PRO A 113 5.80 -9.44 -6.31
N ARG A 114 6.35 -10.16 -5.32
CA ARG A 114 6.57 -11.61 -5.36
C ARG A 114 5.32 -12.46 -5.55
N ASN A 115 4.14 -11.95 -5.15
CA ASN A 115 2.88 -12.68 -5.33
C ASN A 115 2.57 -12.90 -6.81
N LEU A 116 3.12 -12.05 -7.68
CA LEU A 116 2.86 -12.05 -9.11
C LEU A 116 3.92 -12.78 -9.94
N ARG A 117 5.00 -13.26 -9.31
CA ARG A 117 6.09 -13.94 -10.03
C ARG A 117 5.57 -15.12 -10.84
N ARG A 118 4.68 -15.92 -10.26
CA ARG A 118 4.11 -17.14 -10.85
C ARG A 118 2.74 -16.95 -11.50
N LYS A 119 2.13 -15.77 -11.40
CA LYS A 119 0.87 -15.46 -12.06
C LYS A 119 1.14 -14.89 -13.45
N SER A 120 0.47 -15.44 -14.46
CA SER A 120 0.47 -14.88 -15.81
C SER A 120 -0.38 -13.62 -15.90
N VAL A 121 -0.22 -12.84 -16.96
CA VAL A 121 -1.09 -11.68 -17.23
C VAL A 121 -2.53 -12.16 -17.49
N ASP A 122 -2.71 -13.31 -18.10
CA ASP A 122 -4.06 -13.84 -18.38
C ASP A 122 -4.77 -14.25 -17.09
N GLU A 123 -4.10 -14.91 -16.15
CA GLU A 123 -4.66 -15.19 -14.82
C GLU A 123 -5.06 -13.88 -14.10
N LEU A 124 -4.25 -12.83 -14.20
CA LEU A 124 -4.58 -11.53 -13.62
C LEU A 124 -5.77 -10.87 -14.34
N ARG A 125 -5.91 -11.03 -15.66
CA ARG A 125 -7.10 -10.59 -16.41
C ARG A 125 -8.37 -11.33 -15.99
N GLU A 126 -8.28 -12.62 -15.71
CA GLU A 126 -9.40 -13.39 -15.16
C GLU A 126 -9.82 -12.84 -13.79
N LEU A 127 -8.87 -12.52 -12.91
CA LEU A 127 -9.16 -11.89 -11.62
C LEU A 127 -9.78 -10.49 -11.78
N ALA A 128 -9.30 -9.69 -12.73
CA ALA A 128 -9.86 -8.39 -13.05
C ALA A 128 -11.31 -8.51 -13.56
N ALA A 129 -11.56 -9.43 -14.50
CA ALA A 129 -12.90 -9.72 -15.02
C ALA A 129 -13.86 -10.23 -13.93
N ALA A 130 -13.34 -10.95 -12.92
CA ALA A 130 -14.12 -11.39 -11.76
C ALA A 130 -14.35 -10.29 -10.71
N GLY A 131 -13.76 -9.07 -10.89
CA GLY A 131 -14.04 -7.90 -10.06
C GLY A 131 -12.87 -7.35 -9.24
N LEU A 132 -11.66 -7.96 -9.28
CA LEU A 132 -10.48 -7.40 -8.64
C LEU A 132 -10.07 -6.10 -9.35
N SER A 133 -10.24 -4.98 -8.67
CA SER A 133 -10.13 -3.65 -9.28
C SER A 133 -8.83 -2.93 -8.97
N ILE A 134 -8.31 -3.08 -7.73
CA ILE A 134 -7.15 -2.34 -7.24
C ILE A 134 -6.22 -3.27 -6.46
N ALA A 135 -4.92 -3.19 -6.75
CA ALA A 135 -3.86 -3.76 -5.94
C ALA A 135 -3.05 -2.64 -5.25
N TYR A 136 -2.96 -2.70 -3.93
CA TYR A 136 -2.10 -1.81 -3.13
C TYR A 136 -0.73 -2.45 -3.01
N VAL A 137 0.27 -1.81 -3.61
CA VAL A 137 1.63 -2.35 -3.72
C VAL A 137 2.58 -1.48 -2.91
N GLY A 138 3.11 -2.02 -1.83
CA GLY A 138 4.20 -1.39 -1.10
C GLY A 138 5.50 -1.57 -1.87
N ALA A 139 5.88 -0.59 -2.69
CA ALA A 139 7.20 -0.54 -3.30
C ALA A 139 8.25 -0.10 -2.27
N GLU A 140 7.87 0.82 -1.40
CA GLU A 140 8.59 1.46 -0.31
C GLU A 140 9.78 2.30 -0.79
N SER A 141 10.58 1.79 -1.74
CA SER A 141 11.69 2.43 -2.41
C SER A 141 11.84 1.91 -3.84
N GLY A 142 12.46 2.70 -4.71
CA GLY A 142 12.98 2.24 -6.00
C GLY A 142 14.49 1.98 -5.97
N ASP A 143 15.15 2.09 -4.82
CA ASP A 143 16.58 1.88 -4.68
C ASP A 143 16.88 0.49 -4.11
N ASP A 144 17.62 -0.33 -4.86
CA ASP A 144 17.88 -1.72 -4.51
C ASP A 144 18.69 -1.86 -3.20
N GLU A 145 19.63 -0.93 -2.93
CA GLU A 145 20.40 -0.96 -1.69
C GLU A 145 19.51 -0.66 -0.47
N VAL A 146 18.58 0.31 -0.59
CA VAL A 146 17.60 0.59 0.46
C VAL A 146 16.70 -0.62 0.69
N LEU A 147 16.20 -1.25 -0.38
CA LEU A 147 15.34 -2.43 -0.30
C LEU A 147 16.06 -3.63 0.35
N GLU A 148 17.34 -3.82 0.06
CA GLU A 148 18.18 -4.85 0.70
C GLU A 148 18.37 -4.57 2.18
N ARG A 149 18.80 -3.35 2.56
CA ARG A 149 19.05 -2.96 3.96
C ARG A 149 17.80 -3.09 4.85
N VAL A 150 16.62 -2.86 4.29
CA VAL A 150 15.34 -3.02 5.03
C VAL A 150 14.72 -4.42 4.89
N ASN A 151 15.44 -5.34 4.27
CA ASN A 151 14.99 -6.73 4.02
C ASN A 151 13.60 -6.80 3.35
N LYS A 152 13.35 -5.93 2.37
CA LYS A 152 12.08 -5.95 1.61
C LYS A 152 11.94 -7.23 0.80
N GLY A 153 13.06 -7.83 0.38
CA GLY A 153 13.09 -9.04 -0.43
C GLY A 153 12.60 -8.83 -1.87
N GLU A 154 12.56 -7.60 -2.32
CA GLU A 154 12.23 -7.18 -3.68
C GLU A 154 13.33 -6.27 -4.22
N THR A 155 13.31 -6.04 -5.53
CA THR A 155 14.21 -5.12 -6.23
C THR A 155 13.40 -4.14 -7.07
N PHE A 156 14.06 -3.12 -7.61
CA PHE A 156 13.50 -2.23 -8.62
C PHE A 156 12.83 -3.04 -9.74
N GLU A 157 13.58 -3.99 -10.30
CA GLU A 157 13.12 -4.76 -11.46
C GLU A 157 11.97 -5.71 -11.12
N SER A 158 12.00 -6.38 -9.96
CA SER A 158 10.90 -7.25 -9.53
C SER A 158 9.61 -6.46 -9.27
N THR A 159 9.74 -5.26 -8.71
CA THR A 159 8.61 -4.36 -8.46
C THR A 159 8.06 -3.80 -9.77
N ARG A 160 8.95 -3.36 -10.69
CA ARG A 160 8.55 -2.89 -12.02
C ARG A 160 7.77 -3.98 -12.79
N ALA A 161 8.33 -5.19 -12.86
CA ALA A 161 7.68 -6.31 -13.55
C ALA A 161 6.30 -6.65 -12.98
N ALA A 162 6.13 -6.57 -11.65
CA ALA A 162 4.85 -6.80 -11.01
C ALA A 162 3.83 -5.70 -11.35
N LEU A 163 4.24 -4.44 -11.31
CA LEU A 163 3.40 -3.30 -11.68
C LEU A 163 3.00 -3.34 -13.16
N ASP A 164 3.92 -3.73 -14.05
CA ASP A 164 3.64 -3.90 -15.48
C ASP A 164 2.60 -5.00 -15.73
N LYS A 165 2.73 -6.15 -15.04
CA LYS A 165 1.73 -7.24 -15.12
C LYS A 165 0.34 -6.80 -14.68
N LEU A 166 0.22 -6.08 -13.55
CA LEU A 166 -1.06 -5.56 -13.06
C LEU A 166 -1.68 -4.59 -14.08
N GLY A 167 -0.87 -3.65 -14.60
CA GLY A 167 -1.32 -2.70 -15.61
C GLY A 167 -1.79 -3.38 -16.91
N ALA A 168 -1.04 -4.37 -17.40
CA ALA A 168 -1.40 -5.15 -18.59
C ALA A 168 -2.68 -5.98 -18.38
N ALA A 169 -3.00 -6.32 -17.14
CA ALA A 169 -4.23 -7.03 -16.79
C ALA A 169 -5.43 -6.09 -16.52
N GLY A 170 -5.24 -4.77 -16.51
CA GLY A 170 -6.30 -3.80 -16.22
C GLY A 170 -6.63 -3.66 -14.73
N ILE A 171 -5.75 -4.13 -13.83
CA ILE A 171 -5.87 -3.93 -12.39
C ILE A 171 -5.16 -2.62 -12.02
N ALA A 172 -5.90 -1.68 -11.43
CA ALA A 172 -5.34 -0.41 -11.00
C ALA A 172 -4.29 -0.61 -9.89
N ARG A 173 -3.21 0.16 -9.99
CA ARG A 173 -2.06 0.05 -9.07
C ARG A 173 -2.03 1.25 -8.14
N SER A 174 -2.12 0.99 -6.84
CA SER A 174 -1.89 1.99 -5.80
C SER A 174 -0.52 1.72 -5.18
N VAL A 175 0.48 2.51 -5.59
CA VAL A 175 1.87 2.30 -5.17
C VAL A 175 2.20 3.18 -3.98
N MET A 176 2.94 2.61 -3.02
CA MET A 176 3.36 3.26 -1.79
C MET A 176 4.86 3.44 -1.74
N ILE A 177 5.32 4.65 -1.39
CA ILE A 177 6.73 5.00 -1.13
C ILE A 177 6.84 5.51 0.31
N LEU A 178 7.86 5.07 1.04
CA LEU A 178 8.11 5.47 2.41
C LEU A 178 9.20 6.54 2.49
N ASN A 179 8.79 7.78 2.72
CA ASN A 179 9.73 8.90 2.92
C ASN A 179 10.52 8.72 4.22
N GLY A 180 11.81 9.03 4.16
CA GLY A 180 12.72 8.91 5.28
C GLY A 180 13.26 7.50 5.51
N LEU A 181 12.78 6.49 4.77
CA LEU A 181 13.20 5.09 4.90
C LEU A 181 14.71 4.93 4.71
N ALA A 182 15.27 5.65 3.76
CA ALA A 182 16.68 5.55 3.35
C ALA A 182 17.67 6.23 4.31
N GLY A 183 17.17 7.01 5.29
CA GLY A 183 18.02 7.87 6.11
C GLY A 183 18.76 8.92 5.28
N PRO A 184 19.61 9.74 5.90
CA PRO A 184 20.25 10.87 5.20
C PRO A 184 21.26 10.44 4.13
N GLU A 185 21.92 9.30 4.31
CA GLU A 185 22.95 8.80 3.40
C GLU A 185 22.41 8.48 2.01
N LEU A 186 21.26 7.81 1.95
CA LEU A 186 20.67 7.30 0.71
C LEU A 186 19.40 8.06 0.28
N SER A 187 19.00 9.12 0.97
CA SER A 187 17.74 9.84 0.76
C SER A 187 17.56 10.30 -0.71
N TRP A 188 18.59 10.89 -1.31
CA TRP A 188 18.51 11.39 -2.69
C TRP A 188 18.38 10.25 -3.71
N ARG A 189 19.17 9.19 -3.55
CA ARG A 189 19.09 8.00 -4.40
C ARG A 189 17.72 7.33 -4.27
N HIS A 190 17.20 7.22 -3.04
CA HIS A 190 15.87 6.72 -2.76
C HIS A 190 14.81 7.52 -3.52
N ALA A 191 14.84 8.84 -3.43
CA ALA A 191 13.88 9.71 -4.11
C ALA A 191 13.95 9.56 -5.64
N GLU A 192 15.15 9.63 -6.22
CA GLU A 192 15.37 9.54 -7.67
C GLU A 192 15.02 8.16 -8.24
N ASN A 193 15.47 7.08 -7.57
CA ASN A 193 15.18 5.73 -8.02
C ASN A 193 13.70 5.37 -7.84
N SER A 194 13.03 5.89 -6.80
CA SER A 194 11.59 5.77 -6.64
C SER A 194 10.83 6.50 -7.74
N ALA A 195 11.25 7.72 -8.09
CA ALA A 195 10.69 8.45 -9.23
C ALA A 195 10.90 7.68 -10.55
N ARG A 196 12.07 7.10 -10.77
CA ARG A 196 12.39 6.30 -11.97
C ARG A 196 11.46 5.08 -12.08
N LEU A 197 11.21 4.36 -10.97
CA LEU A 197 10.28 3.23 -10.92
C LEU A 197 8.85 3.66 -11.30
N LEU A 198 8.39 4.74 -10.70
CA LEU A 198 7.05 5.28 -10.93
C LEU A 198 6.89 5.79 -12.36
N ASN A 199 7.88 6.49 -12.90
CA ASN A 199 7.88 6.98 -14.28
C ASN A 199 7.82 5.83 -15.30
N ALA A 200 8.55 4.74 -15.03
CA ALA A 200 8.53 3.57 -15.90
C ALA A 200 7.17 2.85 -15.91
N THR A 201 6.45 2.86 -14.78
CA THR A 201 5.23 2.06 -14.60
C THR A 201 3.92 2.85 -14.69
N GLN A 202 3.95 4.18 -14.52
CA GLN A 202 2.77 5.07 -14.61
C GLN A 202 1.57 4.55 -13.82
N PRO A 203 1.64 4.36 -12.50
CA PRO A 203 0.55 3.82 -11.70
C PRO A 203 -0.63 4.79 -11.62
N GLU A 204 -1.83 4.28 -11.40
CA GLU A 204 -3.06 5.08 -11.26
C GLU A 204 -3.07 5.91 -9.97
N TYR A 205 -2.46 5.37 -8.91
CA TYR A 205 -2.38 6.02 -7.60
C TYR A 205 -0.96 5.93 -7.05
N LEU A 206 -0.51 7.01 -6.44
CA LEU A 206 0.73 7.10 -5.66
C LEU A 206 0.42 7.65 -4.28
N ALA A 207 0.81 6.91 -3.25
CA ALA A 207 0.79 7.39 -1.86
C ALA A 207 2.21 7.50 -1.32
N THR A 208 2.47 8.57 -0.54
CA THR A 208 3.70 8.67 0.24
C THR A 208 3.39 8.79 1.72
N LEU A 209 4.14 8.07 2.54
CA LEU A 209 4.03 8.06 3.99
C LEU A 209 5.42 8.30 4.59
N VAL A 210 5.49 8.98 5.73
CA VAL A 210 6.74 9.08 6.48
C VAL A 210 6.90 7.81 7.29
N VAL A 211 8.10 7.19 7.21
CA VAL A 211 8.41 6.00 8.00
C VAL A 211 8.33 6.33 9.51
N SER A 212 7.78 5.41 10.28
CA SER A 212 7.66 5.54 11.73
C SER A 212 7.74 4.17 12.39
N PHE A 213 8.17 4.16 13.64
CA PHE A 213 8.44 2.96 14.41
C PHE A 213 7.74 3.05 15.77
N PRO A 214 6.42 2.81 15.83
CA PRO A 214 5.66 2.94 17.08
C PRO A 214 6.09 1.94 18.17
N LEU A 215 6.70 0.80 17.80
CA LEU A 215 7.20 -0.21 18.72
C LEU A 215 8.72 -0.11 18.96
N GLY A 216 9.39 0.92 18.41
CA GLY A 216 10.82 1.13 18.53
C GLY A 216 11.60 0.84 17.25
N GLU A 217 12.85 1.30 17.20
CA GLU A 217 13.70 1.27 15.99
C GLU A 217 14.70 0.11 15.97
N GLU A 218 14.78 -0.71 17.02
CA GLU A 218 15.85 -1.69 17.21
C GLU A 218 15.90 -2.70 16.06
N ARG A 219 14.74 -3.23 15.67
CA ARG A 219 14.61 -4.17 14.54
C ARG A 219 15.10 -3.56 13.24
N PHE A 220 14.78 -2.29 13.01
CA PHE A 220 15.18 -1.56 11.81
C PHE A 220 16.68 -1.25 11.81
N ARG A 221 17.20 -0.73 12.90
CA ARG A 221 18.61 -0.38 13.03
C ARG A 221 19.55 -1.57 12.89
N GLY A 222 19.11 -2.76 13.29
CA GLY A 222 19.87 -4.00 13.11
C GLY A 222 20.15 -4.32 11.64
N GLY A 223 19.24 -4.01 10.75
CA GLY A 223 19.39 -4.18 9.29
C GLY A 223 20.00 -2.96 8.58
N PHE A 224 19.98 -1.79 9.23
CA PHE A 224 20.44 -0.53 8.65
C PHE A 224 21.38 0.23 9.60
N PRO A 225 22.62 -0.26 9.83
CA PRO A 225 23.59 0.41 10.71
C PRO A 225 23.86 1.86 10.24
N GLY A 226 23.93 2.78 11.23
CA GLY A 226 24.17 4.20 10.94
C GLY A 226 22.95 5.00 10.49
N TRP A 227 21.80 4.35 10.26
CA TRP A 227 20.57 5.07 9.97
C TRP A 227 20.15 5.99 11.12
N ARG A 228 19.67 7.16 10.79
CA ARG A 228 18.92 8.05 11.68
C ARG A 228 17.67 8.57 10.95
N PRO A 229 16.64 8.98 11.70
CA PRO A 229 15.50 9.65 11.08
C PRO A 229 15.95 10.94 10.39
N LEU A 230 15.30 11.26 9.27
CA LEU A 230 15.45 12.55 8.63
C LEU A 230 14.84 13.63 9.52
N SER A 231 15.52 14.77 9.63
CA SER A 231 14.92 15.99 10.15
C SER A 231 13.75 16.43 9.26
N LEU A 232 12.88 17.29 9.80
CA LEU A 232 11.75 17.82 9.03
C LEU A 232 12.19 18.47 7.72
N ARG A 233 13.30 19.24 7.74
CA ARG A 233 13.88 19.84 6.56
C ARG A 233 14.37 18.79 5.55
N GLU A 234 15.06 17.75 6.01
CA GLU A 234 15.54 16.67 5.14
C GLU A 234 14.38 15.88 4.51
N LEU A 235 13.28 15.64 5.26
CA LEU A 235 12.08 15.01 4.70
C LEU A 235 11.46 15.84 3.56
N PHE A 236 11.43 17.18 3.68
CA PHE A 236 10.92 18.01 2.62
C PHE A 236 11.90 18.12 1.44
N LEU A 237 13.21 18.08 1.65
CA LEU A 237 14.19 18.00 0.56
C LEU A 237 14.07 16.68 -0.21
N GLU A 238 13.85 15.56 0.48
CA GLU A 238 13.57 14.26 -0.15
C GLU A 238 12.27 14.29 -0.98
N MET A 239 11.20 14.88 -0.42
CA MET A 239 9.93 15.04 -1.13
C MET A 239 10.07 15.97 -2.35
N GLU A 240 10.79 17.08 -2.23
CA GLU A 240 11.10 17.97 -3.35
C GLU A 240 11.81 17.19 -4.46
N ARG A 241 12.87 16.45 -4.10
CA ARG A 241 13.64 15.64 -5.04
C ARG A 241 12.78 14.60 -5.73
N LEU A 242 11.93 13.89 -4.99
CA LEU A 242 10.99 12.94 -5.56
C LEU A 242 10.07 13.62 -6.57
N LEU A 243 9.40 14.71 -6.18
CA LEU A 243 8.45 15.43 -7.04
C LEU A 243 9.13 16.02 -8.28
N GLU A 244 10.36 16.52 -8.17
CA GLU A 244 11.13 17.04 -9.32
C GLU A 244 11.37 15.98 -10.39
N HIS A 245 11.69 14.74 -9.98
CA HIS A 245 12.01 13.64 -10.89
C HIS A 245 10.80 12.87 -11.38
N LEU A 246 9.60 13.10 -10.81
CA LEU A 246 8.37 12.46 -11.26
C LEU A 246 7.91 13.05 -12.62
N GLU A 247 7.67 12.17 -13.59
CA GLU A 247 7.12 12.45 -14.92
C GLU A 247 5.82 11.68 -15.14
N LEU A 248 4.93 11.74 -14.15
CA LEU A 248 3.66 11.06 -14.16
C LEU A 248 2.60 11.88 -14.89
N ARG A 249 1.73 11.20 -15.67
CA ARG A 249 0.76 11.87 -16.55
C ARG A 249 -0.59 12.11 -15.89
N ARG A 250 -1.14 11.13 -15.19
CA ARG A 250 -2.49 11.16 -14.60
C ARG A 250 -2.60 10.44 -13.27
N THR A 251 -1.50 10.26 -12.57
CA THR A 251 -1.46 9.57 -11.28
C THR A 251 -2.10 10.41 -10.19
N VAL A 252 -3.09 9.88 -9.51
CA VAL A 252 -3.67 10.51 -8.31
C VAL A 252 -2.67 10.40 -7.18
N PHE A 253 -2.18 11.54 -6.70
CA PHE A 253 -1.18 11.62 -5.64
C PHE A 253 -1.81 11.94 -4.29
N ARG A 254 -1.41 11.19 -3.27
CA ARG A 254 -1.83 11.36 -1.88
C ARG A 254 -0.63 11.24 -0.95
N SER A 255 -0.29 12.34 -0.29
CA SER A 255 0.65 12.42 0.83
C SER A 255 -0.08 13.01 2.03
N ASP A 256 -1.18 12.36 2.41
CA ASP A 256 -2.14 12.85 3.42
C ASP A 256 -2.35 11.86 4.58
N HIS A 257 -1.58 10.77 4.61
CA HIS A 257 -1.54 9.85 5.74
C HIS A 257 -1.19 10.59 7.05
N ALA A 258 -1.65 10.09 8.18
CA ALA A 258 -1.41 10.71 9.49
C ALA A 258 0.08 10.86 9.84
N SER A 259 0.96 10.00 9.29
CA SER A 259 2.42 10.11 9.48
C SER A 259 3.04 11.33 8.80
N ASN A 260 2.40 11.93 7.79
CA ASN A 260 2.95 13.06 7.04
C ASN A 260 2.74 14.39 7.77
N TRP A 261 3.77 15.24 7.74
CA TRP A 261 3.71 16.59 8.30
C TRP A 261 2.92 17.56 7.43
N LEU A 262 3.12 17.50 6.12
CA LEU A 262 2.44 18.34 5.13
C LEU A 262 1.45 17.49 4.33
N VAL A 263 0.22 17.97 4.23
CA VAL A 263 -0.81 17.31 3.41
C VAL A 263 -0.67 17.75 1.96
N LEU A 264 -0.31 16.82 1.07
CA LEU A 264 -0.23 17.07 -0.37
C LEU A 264 -1.22 16.17 -1.11
N LYS A 265 -2.08 16.78 -1.92
CA LYS A 265 -3.09 16.09 -2.75
C LYS A 265 -3.16 16.71 -4.12
N GLY A 266 -3.21 15.87 -5.15
CA GLY A 266 -3.34 16.33 -6.53
C GLY A 266 -3.33 15.21 -7.53
N THR A 267 -3.32 15.57 -8.81
CA THR A 267 -3.09 14.68 -9.93
C THR A 267 -1.76 15.05 -10.57
N LEU A 268 -0.78 14.18 -10.47
CA LEU A 268 0.53 14.39 -11.08
C LEU A 268 0.42 14.39 -12.60
N GLY A 269 1.16 15.32 -13.22
CA GLY A 269 0.97 15.76 -14.59
C GLY A 269 0.36 17.16 -14.61
N ALA A 270 -0.78 17.37 -14.01
CA ALA A 270 -1.43 18.68 -13.93
C ALA A 270 -0.96 19.50 -12.72
N ASP A 271 -0.88 18.87 -11.54
CA ASP A 271 -0.62 19.56 -10.26
C ASP A 271 0.86 19.57 -9.84
N LYS A 272 1.80 19.00 -10.60
CA LYS A 272 3.19 18.83 -10.19
C LYS A 272 3.81 20.15 -9.71
N GLN A 273 3.67 21.23 -10.48
CA GLN A 273 4.29 22.53 -10.15
C GLN A 273 3.68 23.15 -8.89
N ARG A 274 2.37 23.02 -8.70
CA ARG A 274 1.68 23.46 -7.48
C ARG A 274 2.17 22.71 -6.25
N LEU A 275 2.31 21.39 -6.33
CA LEU A 275 2.80 20.54 -5.24
C LEU A 275 4.27 20.86 -4.90
N LEU A 276 5.13 21.02 -5.90
CA LEU A 276 6.50 21.50 -5.71
C LEU A 276 6.56 22.87 -5.04
N GLY A 277 5.69 23.79 -5.47
CA GLY A 277 5.58 25.13 -4.87
C GLY A 277 5.23 25.04 -3.38
N GLN A 278 4.29 24.17 -2.98
CA GLN A 278 3.93 23.97 -1.58
C GLN A 278 5.11 23.43 -0.75
N VAL A 279 5.86 22.46 -1.26
CA VAL A 279 7.04 21.91 -0.57
C VAL A 279 8.14 22.99 -0.43
N ARG A 280 8.44 23.73 -1.50
CA ARG A 280 9.43 24.80 -1.51
C ARG A 280 9.07 25.94 -0.57
N GLN A 281 7.81 26.35 -0.54
CA GLN A 281 7.32 27.34 0.41
C GLN A 281 7.50 26.86 1.86
N THR A 282 7.20 25.60 2.14
CA THR A 282 7.45 24.99 3.45
C THR A 282 8.91 24.98 3.83
N LEU A 283 9.82 24.70 2.87
CA LEU A 283 11.27 24.75 3.08
C LEU A 283 11.79 26.17 3.34
N ALA A 284 11.21 27.18 2.69
CA ALA A 284 11.59 28.58 2.84
C ALA A 284 11.06 29.19 4.15
N ASP A 285 9.85 28.82 4.57
CA ASP A 285 9.19 29.37 5.76
C ASP A 285 8.47 28.26 6.53
N PRO A 286 9.21 27.39 7.23
CA PRO A 286 8.62 26.27 7.95
C PRO A 286 7.76 26.72 9.16
N ALA A 287 8.00 27.91 9.71
CA ALA A 287 7.26 28.42 10.86
C ALA A 287 5.81 28.76 10.52
N ASN A 288 5.55 29.24 9.31
CA ASN A 288 4.20 29.59 8.83
C ASN A 288 3.58 28.52 7.91
N ALA A 289 4.27 27.38 7.71
CA ALA A 289 3.75 26.31 6.90
C ALA A 289 2.56 25.59 7.57
N PRO A 290 1.54 25.15 6.82
CA PRO A 290 0.36 24.45 7.35
C PRO A 290 0.70 23.01 7.72
N LEU A 291 1.63 22.84 8.64
CA LEU A 291 2.08 21.54 9.09
C LEU A 291 1.09 20.93 10.08
N ARG A 292 0.91 19.64 9.98
CA ARG A 292 0.14 18.86 10.96
C ARG A 292 0.88 18.88 12.29
N PRO A 293 0.24 19.27 13.40
CA PRO A 293 0.89 19.25 14.72
C PRO A 293 1.23 17.80 15.12
N SER A 294 2.25 17.64 15.96
CA SER A 294 2.74 16.32 16.37
C SER A 294 1.66 15.44 16.99
N TRP A 295 0.76 16.01 17.78
CA TRP A 295 -0.35 15.27 18.41
C TRP A 295 -1.42 14.78 17.42
N ALA A 296 -1.51 15.40 16.24
CA ALA A 296 -2.43 14.97 15.16
C ALA A 296 -1.76 14.02 14.14
N ARG A 297 -0.50 13.69 14.39
CA ARG A 297 0.24 12.67 13.64
C ARG A 297 0.13 11.34 14.37
N GLY A 298 -0.06 10.26 13.61
CA GLY A 298 -0.18 8.93 14.17
C GLY A 298 -0.15 7.88 13.08
N LEU A 299 -0.16 6.65 13.49
CA LEU A 299 -0.29 5.46 12.65
C LEU A 299 -1.67 4.84 12.83
#